data_8ea1af3d8f28e66eaa82dc59586e01ce
#
_entry.id   8ea1af3d8f28e66eaa82dc59586e01ce
#
_cell.length_a   1.000
_cell.length_b   1.000
_cell.length_c   1.000
_cell.angle_alpha   90.00
_cell.angle_beta   90.00
_cell.angle_gamma   90.00
#
_symmetry.space_group_name_H-M   'P 1'
#
loop_
_entity.id
_entity.type
_entity.pdbx_description
1 polymer ?
#
loop_
_entity_poly.entity_id
_entity_poly.type
_entity_poly.pdbx_seq_one_letter_code
_entity_poly.pdbx_strand_id
1 'polypeptide(L)'
;MSAPLSRPAVSLRRYDGRQASDVHDFHQIVLGLDGSMEMAVDGNGARIDCSGAWIIPAGARHDYWAEGDNRQLVIDLPAASVAVPERYFERARAIVIDPRVTQAVADVARRAMLIGPPRAADRFAWQAAAHLCGALMHDTDDSVDAMRGLDFARIDRWMRLHLAEPLRIADLAAHCGFGMRRFHQLFNEAFGETPHRYLHRLRLDAALTLLADPRASLTAIALDVGFADQSAFTHAFSKRFGISPGQWRNGAA
;
A
#
# COMPACT_ATOMS: atom_id res chain seq x y z
N MET A 1 19.97 3.71 -17.71
CA MET A 1 18.56 3.94 -17.29
C MET A 1 17.95 2.58 -17.00
N SER A 2 17.60 2.31 -15.77
CA SER A 2 16.89 1.07 -15.39
C SER A 2 15.50 1.07 -16.03
N ALA A 3 14.98 -0.13 -16.37
CA ALA A 3 13.61 -0.25 -16.85
C ALA A 3 12.63 0.25 -15.77
N PRO A 4 11.54 0.95 -16.15
CA PRO A 4 10.59 1.46 -15.18
C PRO A 4 9.99 0.31 -14.37
N LEU A 5 9.83 0.51 -13.07
CA LEU A 5 9.24 -0.47 -12.18
C LEU A 5 7.76 -0.66 -12.56
N SER A 6 7.40 -1.86 -12.99
CA SER A 6 6.03 -2.19 -13.44
C SER A 6 5.20 -2.88 -12.36
N ARG A 7 5.83 -3.38 -11.29
CA ARG A 7 5.22 -4.13 -10.20
C ARG A 7 5.83 -3.73 -8.86
N PRO A 8 5.10 -3.83 -7.74
CA PRO A 8 5.69 -3.66 -6.42
C PRO A 8 6.83 -4.64 -6.19
N ALA A 9 7.87 -4.20 -5.49
CA ALA A 9 8.93 -5.06 -4.99
C ALA A 9 9.06 -4.88 -3.48
N VAL A 10 9.38 -5.97 -2.78
CA VAL A 10 9.65 -5.96 -1.34
C VAL A 10 10.99 -6.60 -1.11
N SER A 11 11.86 -5.89 -0.42
CA SER A 11 13.22 -6.34 -0.16
C SER A 11 13.64 -6.02 1.27
N LEU A 12 14.50 -6.89 1.81
CA LEU A 12 15.23 -6.62 3.05
C LEU A 12 16.60 -6.07 2.67
N ARG A 13 16.89 -4.87 3.13
CA ARG A 13 18.16 -4.19 2.83
C ARG A 13 18.94 -3.93 4.11
N ARG A 14 20.28 -3.94 4.00
CA ARG A 14 21.22 -3.48 5.00
C ARG A 14 22.00 -2.32 4.41
N TYR A 15 22.27 -1.35 5.22
CA TYR A 15 23.01 -0.17 4.82
C TYR A 15 24.32 -0.11 5.61
N ASP A 16 25.38 0.40 5.00
CA ASP A 16 26.69 0.54 5.64
C ASP A 16 26.93 1.98 6.12
N GLY A 17 28.08 2.21 6.78
CA GLY A 17 28.45 3.53 7.31
C GLY A 17 28.86 4.55 6.25
N ARG A 18 28.82 4.19 4.96
CA ARG A 18 29.11 5.13 3.88
C ARG A 18 27.87 5.88 3.51
N GLN A 19 27.95 7.19 3.49
CA GLN A 19 26.88 8.01 2.95
C GLN A 19 26.70 7.71 1.46
N ALA A 20 25.51 7.32 1.07
CA ALA A 20 25.12 7.08 -0.30
C ALA A 20 23.89 7.95 -0.66
N SER A 21 23.72 8.18 -1.94
CA SER A 21 22.61 8.97 -2.48
C SER A 21 21.95 8.23 -3.62
N ASP A 22 20.62 8.29 -3.70
CA ASP A 22 19.84 7.64 -4.76
C ASP A 22 18.71 8.54 -5.27
N VAL A 23 18.29 8.29 -6.51
CA VAL A 23 17.12 8.87 -7.17
C VAL A 23 16.52 7.80 -8.08
N HIS A 24 15.24 7.55 -7.95
CA HIS A 24 14.56 6.55 -8.77
C HIS A 24 13.18 7.04 -9.26
N ASP A 25 12.65 6.44 -10.31
CA ASP A 25 11.39 6.80 -10.97
C ASP A 25 10.16 6.07 -10.39
N PHE A 26 10.30 5.47 -9.21
CA PHE A 26 9.24 4.79 -8.46
C PHE A 26 9.15 5.36 -7.05
N HIS A 27 8.00 5.18 -6.40
CA HIS A 27 7.84 5.51 -4.99
C HIS A 27 8.49 4.46 -4.11
N GLN A 28 9.00 4.86 -2.96
CA GLN A 28 9.61 3.94 -2.01
C GLN A 28 9.12 4.20 -0.60
N ILE A 29 8.91 3.12 0.15
CA ILE A 29 8.67 3.16 1.60
C ILE A 29 9.79 2.37 2.26
N VAL A 30 10.51 3.04 3.16
CA VAL A 30 11.58 2.42 3.95
C VAL A 30 11.09 2.30 5.38
N LEU A 31 11.02 1.09 5.91
CA LEU A 31 10.53 0.78 7.25
C LEU A 31 11.66 0.17 8.07
N GLY A 32 11.89 0.70 9.27
CA GLY A 32 12.86 0.14 10.18
C GLY A 32 12.44 -1.23 10.72
N LEU A 33 13.36 -2.16 10.77
CA LEU A 33 13.13 -3.51 11.29
C LEU A 33 14.07 -3.80 12.47
N ASP A 34 15.37 -3.71 12.25
CA ASP A 34 16.38 -3.88 13.29
C ASP A 34 17.45 -2.79 13.16
N GLY A 35 18.04 -2.38 14.29
CA GLY A 35 19.02 -1.31 14.34
C GLY A 35 18.43 0.02 13.90
N SER A 36 19.26 0.89 13.35
CA SER A 36 18.80 2.19 12.86
C SER A 36 19.64 2.68 11.68
N MET A 37 19.07 3.57 10.89
CA MET A 37 19.75 4.30 9.84
C MET A 37 19.35 5.77 9.84
N GLU A 38 20.20 6.61 9.32
CA GLU A 38 19.88 8.00 9.04
C GLU A 38 19.48 8.14 7.57
N MET A 39 18.44 8.91 7.31
CA MET A 39 17.98 9.20 5.96
C MET A 39 17.58 10.67 5.86
N ALA A 40 17.97 11.30 4.76
CA ALA A 40 17.55 12.65 4.42
C ALA A 40 16.94 12.65 3.02
N VAL A 41 15.75 13.23 2.89
CA VAL A 41 15.04 13.37 1.62
C VAL A 41 14.74 14.83 1.38
N ASP A 42 15.18 15.35 0.24
CA ASP A 42 15.02 16.77 -0.12
C ASP A 42 15.49 17.72 1.00
N GLY A 43 16.59 17.36 1.69
CA GLY A 43 17.19 18.14 2.77
C GLY A 43 16.56 17.97 4.16
N ASN A 44 15.49 17.19 4.30
CA ASN A 44 14.90 16.86 5.59
C ASN A 44 15.43 15.53 6.10
N GLY A 45 16.15 15.53 7.22
CA GLY A 45 16.74 14.35 7.82
C GLY A 45 15.88 13.76 8.94
N ALA A 46 15.86 12.42 9.04
CA ALA A 46 15.32 11.71 10.18
C ALA A 46 15.96 10.33 10.32
N ARG A 47 16.04 9.87 11.58
CA ARG A 47 16.46 8.52 11.91
C ARG A 47 15.31 7.54 11.72
N ILE A 48 15.61 6.38 11.17
CA ILE A 48 14.69 5.25 11.01
C ILE A 48 15.14 4.14 11.94
N ASP A 49 14.30 3.75 12.86
CA ASP A 49 14.40 2.55 13.68
C ASP A 49 13.10 1.74 13.56
N CYS A 50 12.89 0.73 14.41
CA CYS A 50 11.70 -0.13 14.37
C CYS A 50 10.36 0.60 14.62
N SER A 51 10.39 1.86 15.01
CA SER A 51 9.21 2.72 15.18
C SER A 51 9.08 3.79 14.08
N GLY A 52 9.96 3.76 13.06
CA GLY A 52 10.05 4.80 12.04
C GLY A 52 9.94 4.28 10.61
N ALA A 53 9.45 5.12 9.73
CA ALA A 53 9.47 4.89 8.29
C ALA A 53 9.68 6.19 7.51
N TRP A 54 10.18 6.06 6.28
CA TRP A 54 10.20 7.12 5.29
C TRP A 54 9.30 6.80 4.11
N ILE A 55 8.52 7.78 3.69
CA ILE A 55 7.78 7.78 2.43
C ILE A 55 8.53 8.68 1.45
N ILE A 56 9.00 8.09 0.36
CA ILE A 56 9.87 8.75 -0.63
C ILE A 56 9.14 8.76 -1.97
N PRO A 57 8.76 9.94 -2.49
CA PRO A 57 8.17 10.08 -3.81
C PRO A 57 9.12 9.65 -4.93
N ALA A 58 8.57 9.25 -6.06
CA ALA A 58 9.33 9.08 -7.30
C ALA A 58 10.03 10.39 -7.68
N GLY A 59 11.29 10.31 -8.04
CA GLY A 59 12.12 11.46 -8.39
C GLY A 59 12.73 12.22 -7.21
N ALA A 60 12.34 11.94 -5.97
CA ALA A 60 12.93 12.57 -4.81
C ALA A 60 14.35 12.03 -4.54
N ARG A 61 15.31 12.95 -4.38
CA ARG A 61 16.68 12.60 -4.01
C ARG A 61 16.74 12.29 -2.52
N HIS A 62 17.37 11.17 -2.18
CA HIS A 62 17.55 10.79 -0.78
C HIS A 62 18.97 10.31 -0.52
N ASP A 63 19.50 10.78 0.59
CA ASP A 63 20.81 10.42 1.12
C ASP A 63 20.59 9.53 2.34
N TYR A 64 21.45 8.52 2.51
CA TYR A 64 21.29 7.56 3.60
C TYR A 64 22.64 6.96 4.03
N TRP A 65 22.72 6.59 5.31
CA TRP A 65 23.83 5.84 5.91
C TRP A 65 23.36 5.18 7.20
N ALA A 66 24.11 4.19 7.68
CA ALA A 66 23.81 3.52 8.95
C ALA A 66 25.08 3.19 9.71
N GLU A 67 25.07 3.42 11.02
CA GLU A 67 26.13 2.97 11.92
C GLU A 67 25.71 1.64 12.56
N GLY A 68 26.55 0.61 12.40
CA GLY A 68 26.33 -0.71 12.98
C GLY A 68 25.33 -1.59 12.19
N ASP A 69 24.99 -2.70 12.80
CA ASP A 69 24.07 -3.68 12.21
C ASP A 69 22.66 -3.10 12.14
N ASN A 70 22.08 -3.13 10.94
CA ASN A 70 20.75 -2.64 10.71
C ASN A 70 20.06 -3.49 9.62
N ARG A 71 18.75 -3.47 9.64
CA ARG A 71 17.92 -4.12 8.62
C ARG A 71 16.65 -3.32 8.41
N GLN A 72 16.36 -3.04 7.15
CA GLN A 72 15.19 -2.29 6.73
C GLN A 72 14.31 -3.14 5.81
N LEU A 73 13.00 -3.02 5.95
CA LEU A 73 12.05 -3.51 4.97
C LEU A 73 11.78 -2.38 3.97
N VAL A 74 12.08 -2.62 2.71
CA VAL A 74 11.89 -1.64 1.65
C VAL A 74 10.82 -2.11 0.68
N ILE A 75 9.85 -1.23 0.41
CA ILE A 75 8.79 -1.45 -0.55
C ILE A 75 8.97 -0.44 -1.68
N ASP A 76 9.27 -0.95 -2.86
CA ASP A 76 9.32 -0.16 -4.08
C ASP A 76 7.96 -0.27 -4.80
N LEU A 77 7.35 0.86 -5.17
CA LEU A 77 6.02 0.95 -5.75
C LEU A 77 6.08 1.70 -7.08
N PRO A 78 5.52 1.16 -8.16
CA PRO A 78 5.42 1.91 -9.42
C PRO A 78 4.81 3.29 -9.20
N ALA A 79 5.35 4.34 -9.83
CA ALA A 79 4.82 5.71 -9.71
C ALA A 79 3.34 5.81 -10.12
N ALA A 80 2.90 4.99 -11.08
CA ALA A 80 1.50 4.86 -11.48
C ALA A 80 0.74 3.76 -10.69
N SER A 81 1.24 3.34 -9.53
CA SER A 81 0.60 2.27 -8.76
C SER A 81 -0.76 2.72 -8.23
N VAL A 82 -1.79 1.96 -8.55
CA VAL A 82 -3.13 2.15 -7.96
C VAL A 82 -3.26 1.51 -6.57
N ALA A 83 -2.18 0.95 -6.03
CA ALA A 83 -2.18 0.31 -4.72
C ALA A 83 -2.23 1.33 -3.57
N VAL A 84 -1.76 2.56 -3.80
CA VAL A 84 -1.70 3.62 -2.79
C VAL A 84 -2.18 4.92 -3.43
N PRO A 85 -3.00 5.73 -2.76
CA PRO A 85 -3.39 7.04 -3.25
C PRO A 85 -2.15 7.93 -3.49
N GLU A 86 -2.12 8.62 -4.63
CA GLU A 86 -1.00 9.45 -5.09
C GLU A 86 -0.60 10.51 -4.05
N ARG A 87 -1.56 11.05 -3.29
CA ARG A 87 -1.31 12.04 -2.23
C ARG A 87 -0.30 11.60 -1.16
N TYR A 88 -0.16 10.28 -0.93
CA TYR A 88 0.83 9.77 0.04
C TYR A 88 2.25 10.00 -0.41
N PHE A 89 2.42 10.20 -1.71
CA PHE A 89 3.69 10.46 -2.35
C PHE A 89 3.82 11.87 -2.94
N GLU A 90 2.92 12.81 -2.56
CA GLU A 90 3.07 14.23 -2.94
C GLU A 90 4.30 14.87 -2.29
N ARG A 91 4.67 14.40 -1.09
CA ARG A 91 5.81 14.91 -0.33
C ARG A 91 6.55 13.79 0.38
N ALA A 92 7.86 13.90 0.39
CA ALA A 92 8.72 13.08 1.23
C ALA A 92 8.45 13.39 2.71
N ARG A 93 8.35 12.36 3.53
CA ARG A 93 8.16 12.51 4.97
C ARG A 93 8.62 11.31 5.76
N ALA A 94 9.21 11.60 6.92
CA ALA A 94 9.39 10.63 7.98
C ALA A 94 8.08 10.50 8.76
N ILE A 95 7.74 9.27 9.13
CA ILE A 95 6.57 8.96 9.96
C ILE A 95 6.98 8.06 11.12
N VAL A 96 6.33 8.25 12.26
CA VAL A 96 6.37 7.29 13.38
C VAL A 96 5.29 6.26 13.12
N ILE A 97 5.58 4.99 13.27
CA ILE A 97 4.64 3.90 13.01
C ILE A 97 4.08 3.32 14.31
N ASP A 98 2.80 3.01 14.32
CA ASP A 98 2.12 2.35 15.42
C ASP A 98 2.68 0.94 15.68
N PRO A 99 2.69 0.41 16.92
CA PRO A 99 3.12 -0.95 17.22
C PRO A 99 2.44 -2.05 16.39
N ARG A 100 1.21 -1.83 15.93
CA ARG A 100 0.51 -2.77 15.05
C ARG A 100 1.14 -2.80 13.65
N VAL A 101 1.56 -1.65 13.15
CA VAL A 101 2.29 -1.54 11.88
C VAL A 101 3.67 -2.19 12.03
N THR A 102 4.37 -1.95 13.15
CA THR A 102 5.65 -2.61 13.47
C THR A 102 5.51 -4.14 13.44
N GLN A 103 4.45 -4.68 14.03
CA GLN A 103 4.19 -6.13 13.98
C GLN A 103 3.93 -6.61 12.54
N ALA A 104 3.15 -5.88 11.75
CA ALA A 104 2.88 -6.20 10.35
C ALA A 104 4.17 -6.16 9.50
N VAL A 105 5.07 -5.19 9.75
CA VAL A 105 6.39 -5.10 9.13
C VAL A 105 7.23 -6.34 9.45
N ALA A 106 7.29 -6.74 10.72
CA ALA A 106 8.03 -7.92 11.15
C ALA A 106 7.48 -9.21 10.51
N ASP A 107 6.16 -9.34 10.39
CA ASP A 107 5.52 -10.49 9.75
C ASP A 107 5.83 -10.56 8.26
N VAL A 108 5.77 -9.42 7.56
CA VAL A 108 6.14 -9.33 6.14
C VAL A 108 7.62 -9.65 5.96
N ALA A 109 8.50 -9.13 6.81
CA ALA A 109 9.93 -9.39 6.75
C ALA A 109 10.26 -10.89 6.95
N ARG A 110 9.63 -11.55 7.92
CA ARG A 110 9.78 -13.01 8.12
C ARG A 110 9.36 -13.80 6.88
N ARG A 111 8.24 -13.44 6.28
CA ARG A 111 7.74 -14.10 5.06
C ARG A 111 8.65 -13.84 3.87
N ALA A 112 9.20 -12.63 3.73
CA ALA A 112 10.15 -12.27 2.68
C ALA A 112 11.41 -13.15 2.70
N MET A 113 11.90 -13.53 3.88
CA MET A 113 13.06 -14.42 4.03
C MET A 113 12.80 -15.86 3.58
N LEU A 114 11.55 -16.28 3.52
CA LEU A 114 11.15 -17.66 3.21
C LEU A 114 10.68 -17.83 1.76
N ILE A 115 10.65 -16.74 0.97
CA ILE A 115 10.12 -16.80 -0.39
C ILE A 115 11.10 -17.46 -1.34
N GLY A 116 10.58 -18.47 -2.04
CA GLY A 116 11.26 -19.24 -3.08
C GLY A 116 11.24 -18.56 -4.46
N PRO A 117 10.80 -19.25 -5.51
CA PRO A 117 10.96 -18.82 -6.89
C PRO A 117 10.28 -17.47 -7.24
N PRO A 118 10.74 -16.78 -8.32
CA PRO A 118 10.36 -15.39 -8.67
C PRO A 118 8.85 -15.10 -8.70
N ARG A 119 8.04 -16.05 -9.13
CA ARG A 119 6.57 -15.89 -9.21
C ARG A 119 5.86 -15.80 -7.85
N ALA A 120 6.40 -16.52 -6.85
CA ALA A 120 5.92 -16.40 -5.49
C ALA A 120 6.30 -15.04 -4.89
N ALA A 121 7.43 -14.49 -5.31
CA ALA A 121 7.89 -13.16 -4.91
C ALA A 121 6.97 -12.03 -5.43
N ASP A 122 6.52 -12.08 -6.67
CA ASP A 122 5.61 -11.08 -7.24
C ASP A 122 4.28 -11.02 -6.47
N ARG A 123 3.68 -12.18 -6.24
CA ARG A 123 2.42 -12.27 -5.48
C ARG A 123 2.58 -11.77 -4.06
N PHE A 124 3.68 -12.16 -3.41
CA PHE A 124 4.00 -11.69 -2.07
C PHE A 124 4.20 -10.17 -2.04
N ALA A 125 4.93 -9.61 -3.01
CA ALA A 125 5.17 -8.16 -3.06
C ALA A 125 3.88 -7.35 -3.17
N TRP A 126 2.91 -7.79 -3.98
CA TRP A 126 1.59 -7.17 -4.04
C TRP A 126 0.82 -7.26 -2.73
N GLN A 127 0.81 -8.46 -2.11
CA GLN A 127 0.12 -8.65 -0.81
C GLN A 127 0.76 -7.82 0.29
N ALA A 128 2.09 -7.80 0.36
CA ALA A 128 2.82 -7.03 1.35
C ALA A 128 2.62 -5.52 1.17
N ALA A 129 2.72 -5.02 -0.08
CA ALA A 129 2.47 -3.62 -0.38
C ALA A 129 1.04 -3.21 -0.01
N ALA A 130 0.03 -3.99 -0.39
CA ALA A 130 -1.37 -3.71 -0.05
C ALA A 130 -1.60 -3.71 1.47
N HIS A 131 -1.03 -4.68 2.19
CA HIS A 131 -1.19 -4.80 3.63
C HIS A 131 -0.51 -3.66 4.40
N LEU A 132 0.77 -3.39 4.10
CA LEU A 132 1.54 -2.36 4.80
C LEU A 132 1.07 -0.95 4.45
N CYS A 133 0.79 -0.68 3.18
CA CYS A 133 0.22 0.61 2.80
C CYS A 133 -1.14 0.83 3.47
N GLY A 134 -1.99 -0.19 3.55
CA GLY A 134 -3.23 -0.12 4.30
C GLY A 134 -3.03 0.20 5.78
N ALA A 135 -2.06 -0.45 6.43
CA ALA A 135 -1.74 -0.21 7.83
C ALA A 135 -1.19 1.21 8.07
N LEU A 136 -0.24 1.66 7.23
CA LEU A 136 0.35 3.00 7.31
C LEU A 136 -0.68 4.11 7.07
N MET A 137 -1.66 3.87 6.21
CA MET A 137 -2.74 4.83 5.93
C MET A 137 -3.64 5.09 7.13
N HIS A 138 -3.78 4.13 8.04
CA HIS A 138 -4.56 4.29 9.27
C HIS A 138 -3.83 5.13 10.33
N ASP A 139 -2.51 5.14 10.30
CA ASP A 139 -1.68 5.75 11.34
C ASP A 139 -1.36 7.25 11.06
N THR A 140 -1.36 7.66 9.80
CA THR A 140 -0.90 9.01 9.42
C THR A 140 -1.99 10.09 9.41
N ASP A 141 -3.24 9.75 9.70
CA ASP A 141 -4.39 10.60 9.33
C ASP A 141 -5.00 11.46 10.45
N ASP A 142 -4.59 11.31 11.72
CA ASP A 142 -5.23 12.05 12.81
C ASP A 142 -4.91 13.55 12.89
N SER A 143 -3.89 14.05 12.19
CA SER A 143 -3.42 15.41 12.41
C SER A 143 -3.60 16.42 11.25
N VAL A 144 -3.78 15.96 10.03
CA VAL A 144 -3.80 16.86 8.84
C VAL A 144 -5.19 17.03 8.22
N ASP A 145 -6.09 16.06 8.39
CA ASP A 145 -7.39 16.03 7.70
C ASP A 145 -8.53 16.75 8.44
N ALA A 146 -8.39 17.04 9.72
CA ALA A 146 -9.38 17.85 10.47
C ALA A 146 -9.60 19.24 9.86
N MET A 147 -8.66 19.76 9.07
CA MET A 147 -8.74 21.07 8.42
C MET A 147 -9.41 21.07 7.04
N ARG A 148 -9.66 19.91 6.41
CA ARG A 148 -10.23 19.81 5.05
C ARG A 148 -11.67 19.28 4.97
N GLY A 149 -12.29 18.94 6.09
CA GLY A 149 -13.72 18.62 6.14
C GLY A 149 -14.12 17.19 5.75
N LEU A 150 -13.18 16.29 5.42
CA LEU A 150 -13.42 14.86 5.27
C LEU A 150 -12.48 14.08 6.19
N ASP A 151 -13.04 13.27 7.07
CA ASP A 151 -12.27 12.31 7.89
C ASP A 151 -11.96 11.07 7.03
N PHE A 152 -10.77 11.05 6.44
CA PHE A 152 -10.36 10.01 5.50
C PHE A 152 -10.08 8.67 6.17
N ALA A 153 -9.53 8.67 7.37
CA ALA A 153 -9.32 7.45 8.13
C ALA A 153 -10.66 6.79 8.46
N ARG A 154 -11.65 7.60 8.82
CA ARG A 154 -13.01 7.14 9.05
C ARG A 154 -13.66 6.57 7.78
N ILE A 155 -13.48 7.25 6.63
CA ILE A 155 -14.01 6.81 5.33
C ILE A 155 -13.36 5.49 4.91
N ASP A 156 -12.03 5.38 4.95
CA ASP A 156 -11.32 4.16 4.60
C ASP A 156 -11.71 2.99 5.50
N ARG A 157 -11.74 3.22 6.82
CA ARG A 157 -12.18 2.21 7.79
C ARG A 157 -13.60 1.76 7.51
N TRP A 158 -14.50 2.69 7.27
CA TRP A 158 -15.89 2.38 6.97
C TRP A 158 -16.03 1.57 5.68
N MET A 159 -15.35 1.95 4.60
CA MET A 159 -15.32 1.20 3.36
C MET A 159 -14.78 -0.22 3.54
N ARG A 160 -13.73 -0.40 4.34
CA ARG A 160 -13.16 -1.74 4.62
C ARG A 160 -14.10 -2.63 5.42
N LEU A 161 -14.84 -2.07 6.36
CA LEU A 161 -15.82 -2.82 7.14
C LEU A 161 -17.03 -3.27 6.32
N HIS A 162 -17.35 -2.54 5.24
CA HIS A 162 -18.54 -2.78 4.41
C HIS A 162 -18.20 -3.25 2.99
N LEU A 163 -17.02 -3.85 2.78
CA LEU A 163 -16.54 -4.26 1.44
C LEU A 163 -17.50 -5.23 0.73
N ALA A 164 -18.06 -6.19 1.48
CA ALA A 164 -18.98 -7.20 0.94
C ALA A 164 -20.37 -6.65 0.61
N GLU A 165 -20.73 -5.51 1.16
CA GLU A 165 -22.05 -4.94 0.99
C GLU A 165 -22.20 -4.22 -0.38
N PRO A 166 -23.42 -4.11 -0.93
CA PRO A 166 -23.69 -3.31 -2.12
C PRO A 166 -23.59 -1.82 -1.78
N LEU A 167 -22.35 -1.36 -1.54
CA LEU A 167 -22.03 -0.02 -1.10
C LEU A 167 -22.32 0.99 -2.20
N ARG A 168 -23.27 1.88 -1.93
CA ARG A 168 -23.57 3.02 -2.81
C ARG A 168 -22.74 4.22 -2.34
N ILE A 169 -22.02 4.83 -3.25
CA ILE A 169 -21.23 6.04 -2.95
C ILE A 169 -22.11 7.17 -2.41
N ALA A 170 -23.40 7.19 -2.78
CA ALA A 170 -24.37 8.12 -2.23
C ALA A 170 -24.56 7.97 -0.72
N ASP A 171 -24.58 6.73 -0.22
CA ASP A 171 -24.75 6.44 1.21
C ASP A 171 -23.50 6.89 1.99
N LEU A 172 -22.33 6.68 1.40
CA LEU A 172 -21.06 7.15 1.97
C LEU A 172 -20.99 8.68 2.00
N ALA A 173 -21.39 9.35 0.92
CA ALA A 173 -21.44 10.81 0.87
C ALA A 173 -22.39 11.38 1.94
N ALA A 174 -23.58 10.79 2.09
CA ALA A 174 -24.57 11.16 3.10
C ALA A 174 -24.03 10.90 4.52
N HIS A 175 -23.34 9.77 4.74
CA HIS A 175 -22.70 9.45 6.03
C HIS A 175 -21.63 10.49 6.40
N CYS A 176 -20.94 11.05 5.42
CA CYS A 176 -19.97 12.14 5.61
C CYS A 176 -20.60 13.54 5.67
N GLY A 177 -21.92 13.65 5.51
CA GLY A 177 -22.63 14.95 5.55
C GLY A 177 -22.46 15.78 4.28
N PHE A 178 -22.10 15.18 3.14
CA PHE A 178 -21.87 15.88 1.88
C PHE A 178 -22.85 15.44 0.80
N GLY A 179 -23.22 16.37 -0.08
CA GLY A 179 -23.87 16.03 -1.35
C GLY A 179 -22.87 15.34 -2.30
N MET A 180 -23.38 14.47 -3.18
CA MET A 180 -22.58 13.63 -4.08
C MET A 180 -21.49 14.39 -4.85
N ARG A 181 -21.83 15.55 -5.44
CA ARG A 181 -20.87 16.34 -6.23
C ARG A 181 -19.70 16.82 -5.38
N ARG A 182 -19.98 17.35 -4.19
CA ARG A 182 -18.98 17.88 -3.27
C ARG A 182 -18.14 16.73 -2.69
N PHE A 183 -18.77 15.61 -2.34
CA PHE A 183 -18.08 14.42 -1.88
C PHE A 183 -17.10 13.88 -2.92
N HIS A 184 -17.53 13.72 -4.19
CA HIS A 184 -16.65 13.29 -5.26
C HIS A 184 -15.45 14.22 -5.47
N GLN A 185 -15.68 15.53 -5.42
CA GLN A 185 -14.62 16.52 -5.56
C GLN A 185 -13.60 16.38 -4.42
N LEU A 186 -14.07 16.45 -3.18
CA LEU A 186 -13.21 16.34 -1.98
C LEU A 186 -12.49 15.00 -1.93
N PHE A 187 -13.18 13.92 -2.28
CA PHE A 187 -12.60 12.59 -2.31
C PHE A 187 -11.48 12.49 -3.35
N ASN A 188 -11.72 13.02 -4.56
CA ASN A 188 -10.71 13.01 -5.61
C ASN A 188 -9.52 13.91 -5.28
N GLU A 189 -9.75 15.08 -4.67
CA GLU A 189 -8.69 15.96 -4.18
C GLU A 189 -7.82 15.27 -3.11
N ALA A 190 -8.44 14.46 -2.28
CA ALA A 190 -7.80 13.81 -1.15
C ALA A 190 -7.16 12.46 -1.47
N PHE A 191 -7.82 11.65 -2.29
CA PHE A 191 -7.36 10.29 -2.60
C PHE A 191 -6.73 10.16 -4.00
N GLY A 192 -6.73 11.23 -4.82
CA GLY A 192 -6.22 11.19 -6.20
C GLY A 192 -7.05 10.31 -7.14
N GLU A 193 -8.16 9.74 -6.67
CA GLU A 193 -9.01 8.83 -7.43
C GLU A 193 -10.48 8.94 -7.00
N THR A 194 -11.39 8.43 -7.84
CA THR A 194 -12.83 8.46 -7.52
C THR A 194 -13.17 7.45 -6.41
N PRO A 195 -14.21 7.71 -5.59
CA PRO A 195 -14.65 6.78 -4.53
C PRO A 195 -14.91 5.35 -5.04
N HIS A 196 -15.45 5.22 -6.26
CA HIS A 196 -15.72 3.91 -6.87
C HIS A 196 -14.43 3.16 -7.22
N ARG A 197 -13.44 3.84 -7.79
CA ARG A 197 -12.13 3.23 -8.08
C ARG A 197 -11.43 2.81 -6.80
N TYR A 198 -11.48 3.66 -5.78
CA TYR A 198 -10.92 3.38 -4.46
C TYR A 198 -11.56 2.11 -3.85
N LEU A 199 -12.90 2.02 -3.83
CA LEU A 199 -13.61 0.84 -3.34
C LEU A 199 -13.24 -0.43 -4.11
N HIS A 200 -13.20 -0.35 -5.45
CA HIS A 200 -12.77 -1.50 -6.27
C HIS A 200 -11.36 -1.95 -5.93
N ARG A 201 -10.46 -1.01 -5.68
CA ARG A 201 -9.10 -1.29 -5.26
C ARG A 201 -9.06 -2.03 -3.93
N LEU A 202 -9.78 -1.53 -2.92
CA LEU A 202 -9.88 -2.17 -1.60
C LEU A 202 -10.42 -3.61 -1.70
N ARG A 203 -11.44 -3.83 -2.52
CA ARG A 203 -12.02 -5.16 -2.78
C ARG A 203 -11.00 -6.12 -3.38
N LEU A 204 -10.24 -5.67 -4.36
CA LEU A 204 -9.20 -6.48 -4.99
C LEU A 204 -8.03 -6.77 -4.04
N ASP A 205 -7.68 -5.81 -3.18
CA ASP A 205 -6.65 -6.02 -2.14
C ASP A 205 -7.11 -7.07 -1.12
N ALA A 206 -8.35 -6.99 -0.66
CA ALA A 206 -8.94 -8.00 0.24
C ALA A 206 -8.97 -9.40 -0.40
N ALA A 207 -9.28 -9.47 -1.70
CA ALA A 207 -9.28 -10.73 -2.43
C ALA A 207 -7.92 -11.42 -2.45
N LEU A 208 -6.80 -10.69 -2.44
CA LEU A 208 -5.46 -11.28 -2.41
C LEU A 208 -5.25 -12.16 -1.16
N THR A 209 -5.77 -11.72 -0.02
CA THR A 209 -5.71 -12.48 1.23
C THR A 209 -6.56 -13.75 1.15
N LEU A 210 -7.79 -13.64 0.62
CA LEU A 210 -8.71 -14.78 0.48
C LEU A 210 -8.23 -15.80 -0.56
N LEU A 211 -7.56 -15.35 -1.62
CA LEU A 211 -6.96 -16.22 -2.64
C LEU A 211 -5.83 -17.09 -2.09
N ALA A 212 -5.28 -16.80 -0.92
CA ALA A 212 -4.28 -17.63 -0.27
C ALA A 212 -4.88 -18.96 0.26
N ASP A 213 -6.19 -19.02 0.53
CA ASP A 213 -6.89 -20.25 0.88
C ASP A 213 -7.27 -21.04 -0.39
N PRO A 214 -6.67 -22.23 -0.63
CA PRO A 214 -6.97 -23.03 -1.81
C PRO A 214 -8.39 -23.62 -1.79
N ARG A 215 -9.05 -23.67 -0.62
CA ARG A 215 -10.39 -24.24 -0.46
C ARG A 215 -11.50 -23.24 -0.81
N ALA A 216 -11.23 -21.94 -0.73
CA ALA A 216 -12.21 -20.90 -1.06
C ALA A 216 -12.51 -20.91 -2.56
N SER A 217 -13.76 -20.99 -2.98
CA SER A 217 -14.12 -20.89 -4.39
C SER A 217 -13.96 -19.44 -4.88
N LEU A 218 -13.65 -19.26 -6.16
CA LEU A 218 -13.54 -17.91 -6.74
C LEU A 218 -14.87 -17.17 -6.69
N THR A 219 -15.98 -17.90 -6.77
CA THR A 219 -17.33 -17.33 -6.63
C THR A 219 -17.54 -16.81 -5.21
N ALA A 220 -17.20 -17.60 -4.19
CA ALA A 220 -17.31 -17.18 -2.81
C ALA A 220 -16.44 -15.94 -2.54
N ILE A 221 -15.18 -15.97 -2.97
CA ILE A 221 -14.27 -14.81 -2.84
C ILE A 221 -14.85 -13.57 -3.50
N ALA A 222 -15.39 -13.69 -4.73
CA ALA A 222 -16.01 -12.57 -5.44
C ALA A 222 -17.13 -11.91 -4.60
N LEU A 223 -18.01 -12.72 -4.05
CA LEU A 223 -19.13 -12.25 -3.22
C LEU A 223 -18.63 -11.68 -1.88
N ASP A 224 -17.72 -12.35 -1.22
CA ASP A 224 -17.15 -11.94 0.08
C ASP A 224 -16.43 -10.58 0.00
N VAL A 225 -15.83 -10.26 -1.16
CA VAL A 225 -15.23 -8.94 -1.38
C VAL A 225 -16.15 -7.94 -2.08
N GLY A 226 -17.42 -8.29 -2.28
CA GLY A 226 -18.48 -7.38 -2.72
C GLY A 226 -18.60 -7.19 -4.24
N PHE A 227 -18.10 -8.10 -5.05
CA PHE A 227 -18.44 -8.16 -6.49
C PHE A 227 -19.79 -8.84 -6.69
N ALA A 228 -20.51 -8.43 -7.73
CA ALA A 228 -21.80 -9.00 -8.06
C ALA A 228 -21.73 -10.48 -8.43
N ASP A 229 -20.63 -10.88 -9.08
CA ASP A 229 -20.39 -12.24 -9.54
C ASP A 229 -18.88 -12.49 -9.77
N GLN A 230 -18.54 -13.76 -10.02
CA GLN A 230 -17.16 -14.19 -10.32
C GLN A 230 -16.62 -13.57 -11.62
N SER A 231 -17.47 -13.30 -12.61
CA SER A 231 -17.05 -12.75 -13.91
C SER A 231 -16.55 -11.31 -13.75
N ALA A 232 -17.34 -10.48 -13.06
CA ALA A 232 -16.99 -9.10 -12.73
C ALA A 232 -15.69 -9.03 -11.92
N PHE A 233 -15.57 -9.91 -10.92
CA PHE A 233 -14.35 -10.05 -10.12
C PHE A 233 -13.16 -10.43 -10.97
N THR A 234 -13.27 -11.50 -11.78
CA THR A 234 -12.19 -11.99 -12.63
C THR A 234 -11.71 -10.93 -13.62
N HIS A 235 -12.66 -10.20 -14.23
CA HIS A 235 -12.32 -9.11 -15.16
C HIS A 235 -11.55 -7.99 -14.45
N ALA A 236 -12.06 -7.51 -13.31
CA ALA A 236 -11.43 -6.45 -12.54
C ALA A 236 -10.05 -6.85 -12.02
N PHE A 237 -9.93 -8.10 -11.54
CA PHE A 237 -8.68 -8.66 -11.04
C PHE A 237 -7.63 -8.77 -12.16
N SER A 238 -8.01 -9.36 -13.31
CA SER A 238 -7.11 -9.51 -14.44
C SER A 238 -6.66 -8.18 -15.01
N LYS A 239 -7.55 -7.20 -15.05
CA LYS A 239 -7.20 -5.83 -15.48
C LYS A 239 -6.16 -5.19 -14.57
N ARG A 240 -6.22 -5.43 -13.26
CA ARG A 240 -5.29 -4.84 -12.29
C ARG A 240 -3.97 -5.59 -12.19
N PHE A 241 -4.02 -6.93 -12.15
CA PHE A 241 -2.86 -7.76 -11.83
C PHE A 241 -2.25 -8.46 -13.06
N GLY A 242 -2.84 -8.29 -14.24
CA GLY A 242 -2.35 -8.85 -15.50
C GLY A 242 -2.61 -10.35 -15.68
N ILE A 243 -3.14 -11.05 -14.68
CA ILE A 243 -3.46 -12.49 -14.70
C ILE A 243 -4.78 -12.75 -14.00
N SER A 244 -5.43 -13.89 -14.32
CA SER A 244 -6.69 -14.24 -13.68
C SER A 244 -6.51 -14.63 -12.20
N PRO A 245 -7.57 -14.55 -11.36
CA PRO A 245 -7.52 -14.99 -9.96
C PRO A 245 -7.14 -16.46 -9.83
N GLY A 246 -7.58 -17.32 -10.77
CA GLY A 246 -7.23 -18.73 -10.78
C GLY A 246 -5.74 -18.97 -11.08
N GLN A 247 -5.20 -18.25 -12.07
CA GLN A 247 -3.76 -18.27 -12.36
C GLN A 247 -2.95 -17.73 -11.19
N TRP A 248 -3.41 -16.64 -10.58
CA TRP A 248 -2.77 -16.07 -9.38
C TRP A 248 -2.69 -17.10 -8.25
N ARG A 249 -3.79 -17.80 -7.94
CA ARG A 249 -3.85 -18.84 -6.90
C ARG A 249 -2.88 -19.99 -7.18
N ASN A 250 -2.85 -20.47 -8.40
CA ASN A 250 -2.04 -21.62 -8.81
C ASN A 250 -0.55 -21.26 -9.01
N GLY A 251 -0.15 -20.01 -8.81
CA GLY A 251 1.22 -19.57 -9.07
C GLY A 251 1.58 -19.55 -10.56
N ALA A 252 0.59 -19.64 -11.43
CA ALA A 252 0.75 -19.66 -12.88
C ALA A 252 0.68 -18.21 -13.42
N ALA A 253 1.80 -17.56 -13.50
CA ALA A 253 2.03 -16.38 -14.33
C ALA A 253 3.42 -16.45 -14.95
#